data_ff49b38dc8169ba87c73d0421776c52b
#
_entry.id   ff49b38dc8169ba87c73d0421776c52b
#
_cell.length_a   1.000
_cell.length_b   1.000
_cell.length_c   1.000
_cell.angle_alpha   90.00
_cell.angle_beta   90.00
_cell.angle_gamma   90.00
#
_symmetry.space_group_name_H-M   'P 1'
#
loop_
_entity.id
_entity.type
_entity.pdbx_description
1 polymer ?
#
loop_
_entity_poly.entity_id
_entity_poly.type
_entity_poly.pdbx_seq_one_letter_code
_entity_poly.pdbx_strand_id
1 'polypeptide(L)'
;MIWLLIAVAVGAATTEFTTKFPSDLKVYLLGGQQVKEGLPLYAGDLLPGLPFTYPPFAGVVFSWLPETPTLGLAWKIASAVVLALVVWGSSSSKKPVVPLTAFFLLCTEPVQGTLYFGQVNLLLMGLVCLDFLPKNRLPGIGTGLAAGIKLTPAFFILLMAYQRRWGAVFVCAFTFICTVAAGMEVVDAPDFWKHAIFHTDRIGVDDNPGAQSIRQMLARAGVDSPIVWLALCAAVTALALLACRRAPTPLAISLIGMTACLVSPFSWYHHWVWIVPMLVYVYQRWGSLALALCMVPY
;
A
#
# COMPACT_ATOMS: atom_id res chain seq x y z
N MET A 1 -19.27 19.40 -4.40
CA MET A 1 -18.57 20.64 -4.00
C MET A 1 -18.66 20.91 -2.50
N ILE A 2 -19.85 20.97 -1.87
CA ILE A 2 -20.00 21.19 -0.42
C ILE A 2 -19.28 20.13 0.42
N TRP A 3 -19.37 18.86 0.11
CA TRP A 3 -18.68 17.79 0.84
C TRP A 3 -17.16 17.81 0.69
N LEU A 4 -16.64 18.27 -0.45
CA LEU A 4 -15.21 18.48 -0.64
C LEU A 4 -14.73 19.66 0.22
N LEU A 5 -15.52 20.72 0.32
CA LEU A 5 -15.23 21.87 1.18
C LEU A 5 -15.31 21.51 2.67
N ILE A 6 -16.28 20.68 3.07
CA ILE A 6 -16.36 20.12 4.42
C ILE A 6 -15.16 19.22 4.71
N ALA A 7 -14.77 18.35 3.76
CA ALA A 7 -13.59 17.49 3.89
C ALA A 7 -12.29 18.30 4.03
N VAL A 8 -12.15 19.37 3.23
CA VAL A 8 -11.01 20.29 3.32
C VAL A 8 -11.05 21.08 4.63
N ALA A 9 -12.23 21.54 5.07
CA ALA A 9 -12.39 22.30 6.31
C ALA A 9 -12.14 21.43 7.56
N VAL A 10 -12.65 20.20 7.59
CA VAL A 10 -12.40 19.25 8.70
C VAL A 10 -10.93 18.76 8.67
N GLY A 11 -10.36 18.51 7.48
CA GLY A 11 -8.94 18.21 7.32
C GLY A 11 -8.03 19.38 7.73
N ALA A 12 -8.46 20.61 7.52
CA ALA A 12 -7.76 21.82 8.00
C ALA A 12 -7.95 22.04 9.52
N ALA A 13 -9.07 21.61 10.10
CA ALA A 13 -9.34 21.72 11.53
C ALA A 13 -8.57 20.67 12.37
N THR A 14 -8.14 19.56 11.77
CA THR A 14 -7.19 18.61 12.39
C THR A 14 -5.75 19.11 12.13
N THR A 15 -5.35 20.16 12.81
CA THR A 15 -4.13 20.95 12.58
C THR A 15 -2.81 20.18 12.67
N GLU A 16 -2.76 19.01 13.27
CA GLU A 16 -1.58 18.14 13.24
C GLU A 16 -1.26 17.58 11.83
N PHE A 17 -2.26 17.53 10.95
CA PHE A 17 -2.07 17.08 9.56
C PHE A 17 -1.31 18.09 8.67
N THR A 18 -1.23 19.35 9.04
CA THR A 18 -0.72 20.41 8.16
C THR A 18 0.63 20.97 8.57
N THR A 19 1.06 20.81 9.84
CA THR A 19 2.22 21.53 10.37
C THR A 19 3.52 20.75 10.42
N LYS A 20 3.47 19.40 10.40
CA LYS A 20 4.68 18.56 10.40
C LYS A 20 4.88 17.91 9.02
N PHE A 21 6.10 17.96 8.52
CA PHE A 21 6.47 17.21 7.33
C PHE A 21 6.36 15.70 7.63
N PRO A 22 5.66 14.89 6.78
CA PRO A 22 5.41 13.48 7.06
C PRO A 22 6.70 12.68 7.22
N SER A 23 6.79 11.86 8.27
CA SER A 23 8.02 11.14 8.67
C SER A 23 8.53 10.20 7.58
N ASP A 24 7.65 9.39 7.01
CA ASP A 24 8.06 8.37 6.04
C ASP A 24 8.39 8.99 4.68
N LEU A 25 7.68 10.07 4.30
CA LEU A 25 8.05 10.86 3.13
C LEU A 25 9.44 11.49 3.31
N LYS A 26 9.82 11.87 4.54
CA LYS A 26 11.17 12.36 4.83
C LYS A 26 12.20 11.25 4.70
N VAL A 27 11.90 10.03 5.15
CA VAL A 27 12.76 8.86 4.91
C VAL A 27 12.93 8.60 3.42
N TYR A 28 11.87 8.74 2.61
CA TYR A 28 11.95 8.59 1.14
C TYR A 28 12.88 9.64 0.53
N LEU A 29 12.75 10.91 0.93
CA LEU A 29 13.65 11.97 0.46
C LEU A 29 15.11 11.70 0.82
N LEU A 30 15.38 11.36 2.09
CA LEU A 30 16.72 11.07 2.54
C LEU A 30 17.30 9.83 1.84
N GLY A 31 16.50 8.76 1.67
CA GLY A 31 16.90 7.60 0.89
C GLY A 31 17.20 7.92 -0.57
N GLY A 32 16.37 8.77 -1.20
CA GLY A 32 16.64 9.27 -2.55
C GLY A 32 17.91 10.11 -2.64
N GLN A 33 18.22 10.90 -1.62
CA GLN A 33 19.44 11.68 -1.52
C GLN A 33 20.67 10.76 -1.39
N GLN A 34 20.63 9.74 -0.51
CA GLN A 34 21.68 8.73 -0.41
C GLN A 34 22.01 8.12 -1.78
N VAL A 35 20.97 7.77 -2.56
CA VAL A 35 21.16 7.22 -3.92
C VAL A 35 21.84 8.22 -4.85
N LYS A 36 21.44 9.51 -4.84
CA LYS A 36 22.08 10.55 -5.65
C LYS A 36 23.55 10.76 -5.31
N GLU A 37 23.88 10.65 -4.04
CA GLU A 37 25.24 10.86 -3.52
C GLU A 37 26.11 9.59 -3.62
N GLY A 38 25.57 8.46 -4.09
CA GLY A 38 26.27 7.19 -4.17
C GLY A 38 26.62 6.61 -2.80
N LEU A 39 25.80 6.89 -1.78
CA LEU A 39 25.99 6.43 -0.42
C LEU A 39 25.17 5.17 -0.12
N PRO A 40 25.55 4.34 0.86
CA PRO A 40 24.81 3.15 1.25
C PRO A 40 23.42 3.49 1.75
N LEU A 41 22.40 2.77 1.26
CA LEU A 41 20.98 3.00 1.58
C LEU A 41 20.53 2.19 2.83
N TYR A 42 21.20 1.08 3.12
CA TYR A 42 20.79 0.12 4.16
C TYR A 42 21.72 0.07 5.37
N ALA A 43 22.76 0.87 5.39
CA ALA A 43 23.80 0.83 6.43
C ALA A 43 23.33 1.29 7.83
N GLY A 44 22.22 2.01 7.94
CA GLY A 44 21.71 2.53 9.21
C GLY A 44 20.37 3.25 9.10
N ASP A 45 20.03 3.99 10.14
CA ASP A 45 18.83 4.78 10.20
C ASP A 45 19.00 6.09 9.40
N LEU A 46 18.01 6.45 8.59
CA LEU A 46 17.94 7.75 7.92
C LEU A 46 17.35 8.84 8.83
N LEU A 47 16.47 8.44 9.74
CA LEU A 47 15.99 9.21 10.88
C LEU A 47 16.06 8.30 12.10
N PRO A 48 16.17 8.83 13.33
CA PRO A 48 16.27 8.00 14.53
C PRO A 48 15.17 6.93 14.59
N GLY A 49 15.58 5.66 14.59
CA GLY A 49 14.67 4.49 14.57
C GLY A 49 13.93 4.26 13.26
N LEU A 50 14.27 4.93 12.18
CA LEU A 50 13.59 4.81 10.87
C LEU A 50 14.63 4.56 9.75
N PRO A 51 15.05 3.30 9.54
CA PRO A 51 15.89 2.91 8.42
C PRO A 51 15.09 2.89 7.10
N PHE A 52 15.78 2.85 5.98
CA PHE A 52 15.16 2.58 4.68
C PHE A 52 14.82 1.09 4.57
N THR A 53 13.53 0.77 4.40
CA THR A 53 13.03 -0.62 4.42
C THR A 53 12.48 -1.10 3.08
N TYR A 54 12.55 -0.27 2.05
CA TYR A 54 12.00 -0.53 0.71
C TYR A 54 13.06 -1.15 -0.22
N PRO A 55 12.66 -1.84 -1.31
CA PRO A 55 13.59 -2.30 -2.35
C PRO A 55 14.45 -1.18 -2.92
N PRO A 56 15.67 -1.49 -3.44
CA PRO A 56 16.59 -0.48 -4.00
C PRO A 56 15.98 0.41 -5.06
N PHE A 57 15.12 -0.13 -5.92
CA PHE A 57 14.40 0.65 -6.94
C PHE A 57 13.55 1.79 -6.34
N ALA A 58 13.00 1.61 -5.14
CA ALA A 58 12.30 2.69 -4.47
C ALA A 58 13.22 3.88 -4.18
N GLY A 59 14.47 3.63 -3.76
CA GLY A 59 15.48 4.67 -3.59
C GLY A 59 15.75 5.44 -4.89
N VAL A 60 15.85 4.71 -6.01
CA VAL A 60 16.01 5.33 -7.35
C VAL A 60 14.81 6.20 -7.69
N VAL A 61 13.57 5.72 -7.48
CA VAL A 61 12.35 6.51 -7.73
C VAL A 61 12.29 7.74 -6.82
N PHE A 62 12.61 7.59 -5.54
CA PHE A 62 12.57 8.68 -4.59
C PHE A 62 13.70 9.69 -4.80
N SER A 63 14.79 9.31 -5.46
CA SER A 63 15.84 10.25 -5.84
C SER A 63 15.34 11.35 -6.79
N TRP A 64 14.24 11.15 -7.51
CA TRP A 64 13.62 12.15 -8.39
C TRP A 64 12.69 13.12 -7.64
N LEU A 65 12.40 12.87 -6.36
CA LEU A 65 11.54 13.78 -5.58
C LEU A 65 12.25 15.13 -5.36
N PRO A 66 11.54 16.25 -5.56
CA PRO A 66 12.11 17.57 -5.31
C PRO A 66 12.14 17.89 -3.81
N GLU A 67 13.23 18.45 -3.34
CA GLU A 67 13.35 18.97 -1.97
C GLU A 67 12.69 20.34 -1.87
N THR A 68 11.38 20.37 -1.75
CA THR A 68 10.60 21.61 -1.61
C THR A 68 9.73 21.59 -0.37
N PRO A 69 9.48 22.74 0.28
CA PRO A 69 8.56 22.82 1.42
C PRO A 69 7.14 22.36 1.08
N THR A 70 6.76 22.43 -0.20
CA THR A 70 5.42 22.07 -0.69
C THR A 70 5.27 20.58 -1.01
N LEU A 71 6.36 19.79 -0.99
CA LEU A 71 6.31 18.38 -1.36
C LEU A 71 5.33 17.58 -0.49
N GLY A 72 5.29 17.83 0.83
CA GLY A 72 4.36 17.13 1.73
C GLY A 72 2.90 17.35 1.34
N LEU A 73 2.54 18.58 0.97
CA LEU A 73 1.19 18.91 0.49
C LEU A 73 0.93 18.26 -0.88
N ALA A 74 1.86 18.37 -1.82
CA ALA A 74 1.75 17.78 -3.14
C ALA A 74 1.57 16.26 -3.06
N TRP A 75 2.29 15.58 -2.17
CA TRP A 75 2.17 14.15 -1.90
C TRP A 75 0.78 13.75 -1.40
N LYS A 76 0.24 14.52 -0.43
CA LYS A 76 -1.13 14.31 0.09
C LYS A 76 -2.18 14.53 -0.99
N ILE A 77 -2.03 15.58 -1.82
CA ILE A 77 -2.94 15.85 -2.95
C ILE A 77 -2.86 14.71 -3.97
N ALA A 78 -1.66 14.27 -4.37
CA ALA A 78 -1.48 13.14 -5.29
C ALA A 78 -2.14 11.86 -4.75
N SER A 79 -1.94 11.56 -3.47
CA SER A 79 -2.56 10.41 -2.80
C SER A 79 -4.10 10.52 -2.78
N ALA A 80 -4.66 11.69 -2.52
CA ALA A 80 -6.11 11.93 -2.54
C ALA A 80 -6.69 11.81 -3.96
N VAL A 81 -5.97 12.30 -4.98
CA VAL A 81 -6.36 12.15 -6.39
C VAL A 81 -6.36 10.69 -6.79
N VAL A 82 -5.32 9.93 -6.44
CA VAL A 82 -5.27 8.49 -6.72
C VAL A 82 -6.40 7.75 -6.00
N LEU A 83 -6.67 8.08 -4.73
CA LEU A 83 -7.82 7.53 -4.01
C LEU A 83 -9.13 7.80 -4.77
N ALA A 84 -9.36 9.03 -5.23
CA ALA A 84 -10.54 9.38 -6.02
C ALA A 84 -10.64 8.58 -7.32
N LEU A 85 -9.51 8.34 -8.01
CA LEU A 85 -9.45 7.52 -9.21
C LEU A 85 -9.77 6.04 -8.91
N VAL A 86 -9.29 5.50 -7.79
CA VAL A 86 -9.60 4.14 -7.35
C VAL A 86 -11.09 4.01 -7.00
N VAL A 87 -11.66 4.96 -6.26
CA VAL A 87 -13.10 5.02 -5.97
C VAL A 87 -13.90 5.10 -7.26
N TRP A 88 -13.52 5.96 -8.19
CA TRP A 88 -14.15 6.10 -9.50
C TRP A 88 -14.07 4.82 -10.34
N GLY A 89 -12.90 4.19 -10.39
CA GLY A 89 -12.67 2.92 -11.10
C GLY A 89 -13.46 1.75 -10.51
N SER A 90 -13.60 1.73 -9.18
CA SER A 90 -14.34 0.71 -8.44
C SER A 90 -15.87 0.94 -8.49
N SER A 91 -16.31 2.13 -8.89
CA SER A 91 -17.72 2.51 -8.91
C SER A 91 -18.40 2.18 -10.23
N SER A 92 -19.60 1.60 -10.16
CA SER A 92 -20.52 1.45 -11.31
C SER A 92 -21.20 2.78 -11.69
N SER A 93 -21.37 3.69 -10.73
CA SER A 93 -21.94 5.03 -10.90
C SER A 93 -20.95 6.11 -10.49
N LYS A 94 -20.95 7.25 -11.20
CA LYS A 94 -20.06 8.39 -10.91
C LYS A 94 -20.57 9.28 -9.76
N LYS A 95 -21.88 9.24 -9.44
CA LYS A 95 -22.51 10.12 -8.45
C LYS A 95 -21.88 10.05 -7.05
N PRO A 96 -21.54 8.88 -6.48
CA PRO A 96 -21.01 8.79 -5.13
C PRO A 96 -19.50 9.00 -5.01
N VAL A 97 -18.77 9.25 -6.12
CA VAL A 97 -17.28 9.28 -6.09
C VAL A 97 -16.75 10.36 -5.15
N VAL A 98 -17.26 11.59 -5.27
CA VAL A 98 -16.78 12.70 -4.42
C VAL A 98 -17.11 12.48 -2.95
N PRO A 99 -18.39 12.19 -2.55
CA PRO A 99 -18.69 11.98 -1.14
C PRO A 99 -17.99 10.74 -0.56
N LEU A 100 -17.83 9.66 -1.31
CA LEU A 100 -17.09 8.48 -0.85
C LEU A 100 -15.60 8.77 -0.67
N THR A 101 -14.98 9.48 -1.62
CA THR A 101 -13.58 9.88 -1.48
C THR A 101 -13.38 10.73 -0.23
N ALA A 102 -14.24 11.73 -0.01
CA ALA A 102 -14.22 12.55 1.19
C ALA A 102 -14.40 11.71 2.47
N PHE A 103 -15.37 10.78 2.45
CA PHE A 103 -15.59 9.86 3.57
C PHE A 103 -14.34 9.03 3.88
N PHE A 104 -13.70 8.42 2.87
CA PHE A 104 -12.50 7.62 3.10
C PHE A 104 -11.32 8.45 3.61
N LEU A 105 -11.14 9.67 3.11
CA LEU A 105 -10.11 10.60 3.59
C LEU A 105 -10.28 10.95 5.08
N LEU A 106 -11.53 11.05 5.55
CA LEU A 106 -11.85 11.55 6.89
C LEU A 106 -12.13 10.45 7.92
N CYS A 107 -12.60 9.28 7.49
CA CYS A 107 -13.18 8.29 8.39
C CYS A 107 -12.49 6.92 8.30
N THR A 108 -11.49 6.75 7.43
CA THR A 108 -10.85 5.43 7.25
C THR A 108 -9.42 5.47 7.77
N GLU A 109 -9.18 4.85 8.92
CA GLU A 109 -7.89 4.88 9.62
C GLU A 109 -6.69 4.49 8.74
N PRO A 110 -6.70 3.43 7.91
CA PRO A 110 -5.59 3.12 7.02
C PRO A 110 -5.28 4.25 6.02
N VAL A 111 -6.31 4.95 5.53
CA VAL A 111 -6.13 6.09 4.62
C VAL A 111 -5.55 7.27 5.36
N GLN A 112 -6.09 7.60 6.53
CA GLN A 112 -5.58 8.69 7.38
C GLN A 112 -4.13 8.45 7.80
N GLY A 113 -3.80 7.25 8.28
CA GLY A 113 -2.44 6.88 8.64
C GLY A 113 -1.47 6.97 7.45
N THR A 114 -1.90 6.52 6.25
CA THR A 114 -1.12 6.68 5.03
C THR A 114 -0.83 8.15 4.70
N LEU A 115 -1.80 9.04 4.86
CA LEU A 115 -1.62 10.48 4.62
C LEU A 115 -0.80 11.16 5.72
N TYR A 116 -0.98 10.75 6.98
CA TYR A 116 -0.26 11.28 8.13
C TYR A 116 1.24 11.01 8.04
N PHE A 117 1.63 9.76 7.77
CA PHE A 117 3.04 9.38 7.63
C PHE A 117 3.63 9.72 6.25
N GLY A 118 2.81 10.10 5.26
CA GLY A 118 3.24 10.33 3.87
C GLY A 118 3.63 9.03 3.16
N GLN A 119 2.95 7.94 3.49
CA GLN A 119 3.18 6.61 2.93
C GLN A 119 2.79 6.51 1.45
N VAL A 120 3.50 5.66 0.72
CA VAL A 120 3.29 5.40 -0.71
C VAL A 120 2.07 4.50 -1.01
N ASN A 121 1.41 3.94 0.01
CA ASN A 121 0.43 2.86 -0.13
C ASN A 121 -0.74 3.17 -1.08
N LEU A 122 -1.29 4.39 -1.04
CA LEU A 122 -2.37 4.81 -1.96
C LEU A 122 -1.89 4.87 -3.41
N LEU A 123 -0.65 5.34 -3.64
CA LEU A 123 -0.07 5.39 -4.98
C LEU A 123 0.16 3.97 -5.53
N LEU A 124 0.65 3.04 -4.69
CA LEU A 124 0.82 1.63 -5.05
C LEU A 124 -0.53 0.97 -5.34
N MET A 125 -1.57 1.24 -4.53
CA MET A 125 -2.93 0.77 -4.80
C MET A 125 -3.43 1.27 -6.15
N GLY A 126 -3.18 2.54 -6.48
CA GLY A 126 -3.51 3.10 -7.79
C GLY A 126 -2.85 2.36 -8.94
N LEU A 127 -1.54 2.10 -8.85
CA LEU A 127 -0.78 1.35 -9.86
C LEU A 127 -1.36 -0.06 -10.07
N VAL A 128 -1.62 -0.80 -8.99
CA VAL A 128 -2.23 -2.13 -9.07
C VAL A 128 -3.64 -2.05 -9.68
N CYS A 129 -4.44 -1.08 -9.28
CA CYS A 129 -5.80 -0.92 -9.79
C CYS A 129 -5.85 -0.67 -11.31
N LEU A 130 -4.80 -0.08 -11.91
CA LEU A 130 -4.71 0.06 -13.37
C LEU A 130 -4.71 -1.29 -14.10
N ASP A 131 -4.17 -2.35 -13.49
CA ASP A 131 -4.13 -3.68 -14.08
C ASP A 131 -5.46 -4.45 -13.98
N PHE A 132 -6.32 -4.10 -13.03
CA PHE A 132 -7.52 -4.87 -12.70
C PHE A 132 -8.83 -4.15 -13.03
N LEU A 133 -8.90 -2.83 -12.85
CA LEU A 133 -10.14 -2.10 -13.09
C LEU A 133 -10.46 -2.00 -14.59
N PRO A 134 -11.70 -2.26 -15.01
CA PRO A 134 -12.06 -2.39 -16.43
C PRO A 134 -11.77 -1.18 -17.29
N LYS A 135 -11.71 0.02 -16.70
CA LYS A 135 -11.54 1.29 -17.42
C LYS A 135 -10.08 1.57 -17.81
N ASN A 136 -9.10 0.98 -17.09
CA ASN A 136 -7.68 1.30 -17.26
C ASN A 136 -6.84 0.02 -17.14
N ARG A 137 -6.91 -0.90 -18.11
CA ARG A 137 -6.12 -2.13 -18.05
C ARG A 137 -4.71 -1.92 -18.59
N LEU A 138 -3.73 -1.90 -17.70
CA LEU A 138 -2.34 -2.15 -18.02
C LEU A 138 -2.04 -3.63 -17.72
N PRO A 139 -1.54 -4.41 -18.67
CA PRO A 139 -1.43 -5.87 -18.51
C PRO A 139 -0.29 -6.31 -17.57
N GLY A 140 -0.32 -5.92 -16.30
CA GLY A 140 0.65 -6.29 -15.28
C GLY A 140 1.76 -5.27 -15.00
N ILE A 141 1.88 -4.20 -15.81
CA ILE A 141 2.92 -3.17 -15.64
C ILE A 141 2.74 -2.45 -14.29
N GLY A 142 1.51 -2.05 -13.95
CA GLY A 142 1.23 -1.33 -12.71
C GLY A 142 1.61 -2.13 -11.47
N THR A 143 1.26 -3.42 -11.43
CA THR A 143 1.62 -4.31 -10.34
C THR A 143 3.12 -4.56 -10.26
N GLY A 144 3.80 -4.75 -11.40
CA GLY A 144 5.25 -4.95 -11.45
C GLY A 144 6.02 -3.72 -10.93
N LEU A 145 5.64 -2.50 -11.34
CA LEU A 145 6.21 -1.27 -10.82
C LEU A 145 5.95 -1.09 -9.32
N ALA A 146 4.70 -1.33 -8.88
CA ALA A 146 4.34 -1.26 -7.47
C ALA A 146 5.17 -2.24 -6.62
N ALA A 147 5.38 -3.47 -7.11
CA ALA A 147 6.21 -4.48 -6.48
C ALA A 147 7.68 -4.07 -6.38
N GLY A 148 8.20 -3.37 -7.38
CA GLY A 148 9.56 -2.81 -7.37
C GLY A 148 9.76 -1.72 -6.32
N ILE A 149 8.70 -0.95 -6.00
CA ILE A 149 8.75 0.07 -4.95
C ILE A 149 8.54 -0.57 -3.57
N LYS A 150 7.62 -1.51 -3.45
CA LYS A 150 7.30 -2.22 -2.21
C LYS A 150 6.86 -3.63 -2.55
N LEU A 151 7.43 -4.65 -1.90
CA LEU A 151 7.22 -6.05 -2.32
C LEU A 151 5.78 -6.56 -2.16
N THR A 152 5.01 -6.00 -1.22
CA THR A 152 3.64 -6.45 -0.92
C THR A 152 2.72 -6.52 -2.15
N PRO A 153 2.72 -5.56 -3.10
CA PRO A 153 1.93 -5.64 -4.33
C PRO A 153 2.26 -6.84 -5.25
N ALA A 154 3.47 -7.44 -5.14
CA ALA A 154 3.80 -8.63 -5.94
C ALA A 154 2.81 -9.78 -5.70
N PHE A 155 2.14 -9.82 -4.55
CA PHE A 155 1.15 -10.82 -4.21
C PHE A 155 -0.04 -10.85 -5.19
N PHE A 156 -0.33 -9.76 -5.88
CA PHE A 156 -1.39 -9.70 -6.90
C PHE A 156 -1.12 -10.56 -8.14
N ILE A 157 0.13 -11.03 -8.34
CA ILE A 157 0.45 -12.00 -9.40
C ILE A 157 -0.36 -13.29 -9.23
N LEU A 158 -0.68 -13.68 -7.97
CA LEU A 158 -1.51 -14.84 -7.68
C LEU A 158 -2.93 -14.66 -8.19
N LEU A 159 -3.51 -13.46 -8.08
CA LEU A 159 -4.82 -13.17 -8.64
C LEU A 159 -4.80 -13.23 -10.17
N MET A 160 -3.77 -12.67 -10.82
CA MET A 160 -3.60 -12.75 -12.28
C MET A 160 -3.50 -14.19 -12.75
N ALA A 161 -2.68 -15.00 -12.08
CA ALA A 161 -2.52 -16.42 -12.38
C ALA A 161 -3.83 -17.21 -12.16
N TYR A 162 -4.51 -16.96 -11.05
CA TYR A 162 -5.80 -17.56 -10.73
C TYR A 162 -6.88 -17.24 -11.78
N GLN A 163 -6.87 -16.01 -12.28
CA GLN A 163 -7.73 -15.55 -13.39
C GLN A 163 -7.24 -16.03 -14.76
N ARG A 164 -6.18 -16.83 -14.83
CA ARG A 164 -5.54 -17.34 -16.06
C ARG A 164 -5.08 -16.23 -17.01
N ARG A 165 -4.75 -15.06 -16.48
CA ARG A 165 -4.23 -13.89 -17.23
C ARG A 165 -2.72 -14.01 -17.43
N TRP A 166 -2.26 -15.09 -18.07
CA TRP A 166 -0.84 -15.43 -18.16
C TRP A 166 0.02 -14.36 -18.82
N GLY A 167 -0.52 -13.62 -19.79
CA GLY A 167 0.16 -12.45 -20.37
C GLY A 167 0.43 -11.36 -19.33
N ALA A 168 -0.55 -11.07 -18.45
CA ALA A 168 -0.37 -10.09 -17.36
C ALA A 168 0.63 -10.60 -16.31
N VAL A 169 0.63 -11.91 -16.00
CA VAL A 169 1.63 -12.54 -15.12
C VAL A 169 3.04 -12.33 -15.68
N PHE A 170 3.24 -12.63 -16.97
CA PHE A 170 4.55 -12.44 -17.63
C PHE A 170 4.99 -10.98 -17.60
N VAL A 171 4.11 -10.06 -17.99
CA VAL A 171 4.42 -8.61 -18.01
C VAL A 171 4.72 -8.11 -16.60
N CYS A 172 3.95 -8.53 -15.58
CA CYS A 172 4.18 -8.18 -14.19
C CYS A 172 5.57 -8.65 -13.72
N ALA A 173 5.89 -9.92 -13.94
CA ALA A 173 7.20 -10.49 -13.58
C ALA A 173 8.35 -9.80 -14.31
N PHE A 174 8.20 -9.58 -15.62
CA PHE A 174 9.20 -8.88 -16.42
C PHE A 174 9.41 -7.45 -15.94
N THR A 175 8.33 -6.70 -15.70
CA THR A 175 8.42 -5.32 -15.18
C THR A 175 9.10 -5.31 -13.82
N PHE A 176 8.75 -6.23 -12.91
CA PHE A 176 9.41 -6.34 -11.62
C PHE A 176 10.92 -6.63 -11.78
N ILE A 177 11.31 -7.56 -12.66
CA ILE A 177 12.74 -7.84 -12.95
C ILE A 177 13.45 -6.58 -13.46
N CYS A 178 12.81 -5.81 -14.35
CA CYS A 178 13.37 -4.53 -14.81
C CYS A 178 13.57 -3.53 -13.65
N THR A 179 12.63 -3.48 -12.67
CA THR A 179 12.82 -2.62 -11.49
C THR A 179 13.95 -3.11 -10.59
N VAL A 180 14.11 -4.42 -10.43
CA VAL A 180 15.25 -5.01 -9.71
C VAL A 180 16.56 -4.63 -10.41
N ALA A 181 16.64 -4.80 -11.73
CA ALA A 181 17.82 -4.43 -12.51
C ALA A 181 18.15 -2.94 -12.37
N ALA A 182 17.17 -2.05 -12.49
CA ALA A 182 17.36 -0.61 -12.28
C ALA A 182 17.78 -0.27 -10.84
N GLY A 183 17.28 -1.01 -9.85
CA GLY A 183 17.67 -0.85 -8.44
C GLY A 183 19.10 -1.30 -8.13
N MET A 184 19.71 -2.15 -8.97
CA MET A 184 21.09 -2.62 -8.77
C MET A 184 22.16 -1.53 -8.91
N GLU A 185 21.79 -0.35 -9.41
CA GLU A 185 22.67 0.83 -9.41
C GLU A 185 22.90 1.41 -8.01
N VAL A 186 22.05 1.09 -7.03
CA VAL A 186 22.23 1.47 -5.61
C VAL A 186 23.40 0.70 -5.03
N VAL A 187 24.31 1.40 -4.36
CA VAL A 187 25.62 0.88 -3.91
C VAL A 187 25.53 -0.41 -3.11
N ASP A 188 24.59 -0.49 -2.18
CA ASP A 188 24.36 -1.64 -1.32
C ASP A 188 23.08 -2.44 -1.69
N ALA A 189 22.64 -2.36 -2.94
CA ALA A 189 21.49 -3.13 -3.44
C ALA A 189 21.62 -4.65 -3.22
N PRO A 190 22.80 -5.30 -3.41
CA PRO A 190 22.93 -6.72 -3.12
C PRO A 190 22.69 -7.05 -1.64
N ASP A 191 22.98 -6.13 -0.72
CA ASP A 191 22.76 -6.33 0.72
C ASP A 191 21.26 -6.38 1.06
N PHE A 192 20.45 -5.57 0.39
CA PHE A 192 18.98 -5.66 0.52
C PHE A 192 18.49 -7.07 0.19
N TRP A 193 18.87 -7.63 -0.94
CA TRP A 193 18.35 -8.91 -1.42
C TRP A 193 18.90 -10.11 -0.63
N LYS A 194 20.10 -10.00 -0.05
CA LYS A 194 20.74 -11.08 0.72
C LYS A 194 20.43 -11.03 2.20
N HIS A 195 20.23 -9.85 2.76
CA HIS A 195 20.14 -9.64 4.21
C HIS A 195 18.90 -8.81 4.60
N ALA A 196 18.83 -7.54 4.21
CA ALA A 196 17.87 -6.58 4.75
C ALA A 196 16.39 -6.99 4.55
N ILE A 197 16.07 -7.69 3.45
CA ILE A 197 14.72 -8.21 3.15
C ILE A 197 14.20 -9.21 4.21
N PHE A 198 15.10 -9.90 4.92
CA PHE A 198 14.76 -10.89 5.93
C PHE A 198 14.71 -10.31 7.36
N HIS A 199 15.23 -9.10 7.56
CA HIS A 199 15.28 -8.41 8.84
C HIS A 199 14.04 -7.53 9.06
N THR A 200 12.96 -8.14 9.58
CA THR A 200 11.69 -7.47 9.84
C THR A 200 11.73 -6.56 11.06
N ASP A 201 12.66 -6.78 11.99
CA ASP A 201 12.97 -5.93 13.13
C ASP A 201 13.34 -4.49 12.74
N ARG A 202 13.83 -4.29 11.51
CA ARG A 202 14.07 -2.96 10.92
C ARG A 202 12.76 -2.19 10.62
N ILE A 203 11.62 -2.88 10.49
CA ILE A 203 10.34 -2.26 10.17
C ILE A 203 9.60 -1.86 11.44
N GLY A 204 9.79 -2.61 12.51
CA GLY A 204 9.16 -2.39 13.80
C GLY A 204 9.23 -3.61 14.71
N VAL A 205 8.70 -3.47 15.92
CA VAL A 205 8.64 -4.56 16.90
C VAL A 205 7.37 -5.39 16.74
N ASP A 206 7.48 -6.70 16.85
CA ASP A 206 6.41 -7.64 16.56
C ASP A 206 5.21 -7.55 17.53
N ASP A 207 5.41 -7.09 18.76
CA ASP A 207 4.36 -6.95 19.79
C ASP A 207 3.59 -5.62 19.71
N ASN A 208 3.97 -4.71 18.81
CA ASN A 208 3.27 -3.44 18.64
C ASN A 208 1.82 -3.66 18.21
N PRO A 209 0.80 -3.08 18.91
CA PRO A 209 -0.61 -3.23 18.56
C PRO A 209 -0.95 -2.74 17.14
N GLY A 210 -0.23 -1.74 16.62
CA GLY A 210 -0.39 -1.24 15.25
C GLY A 210 0.13 -2.17 14.16
N ALA A 211 0.89 -3.22 14.52
CA ALA A 211 1.38 -4.24 13.62
C ALA A 211 0.34 -5.38 13.50
N GLN A 212 -0.17 -5.62 12.27
CA GLN A 212 -1.40 -6.38 12.05
C GLN A 212 -1.27 -7.50 11.02
N SER A 213 -0.09 -8.10 10.86
CA SER A 213 0.03 -9.33 10.08
C SER A 213 -0.20 -10.58 10.95
N ILE A 214 -0.38 -11.74 10.32
CA ILE A 214 -0.52 -13.02 11.04
C ILE A 214 0.68 -13.26 11.94
N ARG A 215 1.90 -12.93 11.50
CA ARG A 215 3.11 -13.07 12.31
C ARG A 215 3.03 -12.27 13.61
N GLN A 216 2.65 -10.98 13.55
CA GLN A 216 2.52 -10.15 14.74
C GLN A 216 1.36 -10.60 15.65
N MET A 217 0.25 -11.10 15.07
CA MET A 217 -0.84 -11.69 15.87
C MET A 217 -0.37 -12.92 16.64
N LEU A 218 0.41 -13.80 16.00
CA LEU A 218 1.01 -14.97 16.64
C LEU A 218 2.02 -14.57 17.71
N ALA A 219 2.88 -13.59 17.45
CA ALA A 219 3.85 -13.08 18.43
C ALA A 219 3.15 -12.56 19.70
N ARG A 220 2.09 -11.75 19.55
CA ARG A 220 1.28 -11.29 20.70
C ARG A 220 0.55 -12.42 21.43
N ALA A 221 0.24 -13.51 20.74
CA ALA A 221 -0.34 -14.71 21.36
C ALA A 221 0.71 -15.65 21.98
N GLY A 222 2.00 -15.28 21.95
CA GLY A 222 3.11 -16.11 22.45
C GLY A 222 3.41 -17.33 21.59
N VAL A 223 2.98 -17.34 20.33
CA VAL A 223 3.22 -18.45 19.38
C VAL A 223 4.38 -18.10 18.45
N ASP A 224 5.54 -18.67 18.73
CA ASP A 224 6.74 -18.54 17.87
C ASP A 224 6.95 -19.84 17.09
N SER A 225 6.16 -20.04 16.02
CA SER A 225 6.25 -21.21 15.15
C SER A 225 6.14 -20.80 13.68
N PRO A 226 7.25 -20.88 12.91
CA PRO A 226 7.24 -20.63 11.47
C PRO A 226 6.27 -21.56 10.71
N ILE A 227 6.10 -22.80 11.18
CA ILE A 227 5.19 -23.76 10.55
C ILE A 227 3.74 -23.31 10.70
N VAL A 228 3.34 -22.88 11.92
CA VAL A 228 1.99 -22.36 12.17
C VAL A 228 1.75 -21.10 11.34
N TRP A 229 2.70 -20.17 11.31
CA TRP A 229 2.62 -18.98 10.48
C TRP A 229 2.43 -19.31 9.00
N LEU A 230 3.27 -20.16 8.42
CA LEU A 230 3.19 -20.57 7.01
C LEU A 230 1.88 -21.30 6.70
N ALA A 231 1.41 -22.18 7.58
CA ALA A 231 0.15 -22.87 7.40
C ALA A 231 -1.05 -21.90 7.38
N LEU A 232 -1.08 -20.94 8.30
CA LEU A 232 -2.11 -19.90 8.31
C LEU A 232 -2.03 -19.00 7.09
N CYS A 233 -0.85 -18.58 6.66
CA CYS A 233 -0.65 -17.81 5.43
C CYS A 233 -1.17 -18.57 4.20
N ALA A 234 -0.87 -19.87 4.08
CA ALA A 234 -1.35 -20.69 3.00
C ALA A 234 -2.87 -20.84 3.02
N ALA A 235 -3.45 -21.11 4.20
CA ALA A 235 -4.89 -21.24 4.38
C ALA A 235 -5.65 -19.96 4.02
N VAL A 236 -5.22 -18.81 4.54
CA VAL A 236 -5.85 -17.50 4.24
C VAL A 236 -5.71 -17.15 2.75
N THR A 237 -4.56 -17.43 2.14
CA THR A 237 -4.35 -17.23 0.70
C THR A 237 -5.29 -18.08 -0.13
N ALA A 238 -5.41 -19.37 0.20
CA ALA A 238 -6.31 -20.29 -0.49
C ALA A 238 -7.77 -19.83 -0.38
N LEU A 239 -8.21 -19.46 0.83
CA LEU A 239 -9.57 -18.94 1.07
C LEU A 239 -9.84 -17.66 0.29
N ALA A 240 -8.88 -16.73 0.26
CA ALA A 240 -9.02 -15.48 -0.50
C ALA A 240 -9.13 -15.75 -2.01
N LEU A 241 -8.31 -16.63 -2.57
CA LEU A 241 -8.39 -17.02 -3.98
C LEU A 241 -9.72 -17.73 -4.30
N LEU A 242 -10.19 -18.62 -3.43
CA LEU A 242 -11.52 -19.26 -3.58
C LEU A 242 -12.64 -18.20 -3.55
N ALA A 243 -12.59 -17.24 -2.63
CA ALA A 243 -13.56 -16.15 -2.55
C ALA A 243 -13.52 -15.27 -3.82
N CYS A 244 -12.33 -15.04 -4.39
CA CYS A 244 -12.17 -14.27 -5.64
C CYS A 244 -12.82 -14.95 -6.85
N ARG A 245 -13.14 -16.24 -6.79
CA ARG A 245 -13.75 -16.98 -7.91
C ARG A 245 -15.05 -16.35 -8.42
N ARG A 246 -15.85 -15.80 -7.52
CA ARG A 246 -17.15 -15.18 -7.83
C ARG A 246 -17.23 -13.71 -7.45
N ALA A 247 -16.15 -13.15 -6.89
CA ALA A 247 -16.11 -11.78 -6.45
C ALA A 247 -16.04 -10.82 -7.65
N PRO A 248 -16.78 -9.70 -7.62
CA PRO A 248 -16.57 -8.61 -8.56
C PRO A 248 -15.16 -8.03 -8.36
N THR A 249 -14.62 -7.41 -9.42
CA THR A 249 -13.24 -6.94 -9.45
C THR A 249 -12.83 -6.07 -8.23
N PRO A 250 -13.63 -5.08 -7.78
CA PRO A 250 -13.25 -4.29 -6.60
C PRO A 250 -13.11 -5.14 -5.34
N LEU A 251 -14.00 -6.11 -5.13
CA LEU A 251 -13.93 -7.02 -3.99
C LEU A 251 -12.71 -7.96 -4.09
N ALA A 252 -12.42 -8.48 -5.29
CA ALA A 252 -11.24 -9.31 -5.51
C ALA A 252 -9.92 -8.56 -5.23
N ILE A 253 -9.82 -7.29 -5.66
CA ILE A 253 -8.66 -6.43 -5.35
C ILE A 253 -8.50 -6.30 -3.83
N SER A 254 -9.57 -5.99 -3.11
CA SER A 254 -9.51 -5.86 -1.65
C SER A 254 -9.13 -7.16 -0.95
N LEU A 255 -9.76 -8.28 -1.32
CA LEU A 255 -9.46 -9.59 -0.72
C LEU A 255 -7.97 -9.93 -0.88
N ILE A 256 -7.40 -9.76 -2.06
CA ILE A 256 -5.99 -10.06 -2.30
C ILE A 256 -5.07 -9.04 -1.63
N GLY A 257 -5.39 -7.75 -1.68
CA GLY A 257 -4.58 -6.71 -1.04
C GLY A 257 -4.55 -6.83 0.49
N MET A 258 -5.69 -7.10 1.13
CA MET A 258 -5.75 -7.37 2.56
C MET A 258 -5.05 -8.68 2.92
N THR A 259 -5.19 -9.73 2.10
CA THR A 259 -4.44 -10.98 2.29
C THR A 259 -2.94 -10.73 2.20
N ALA A 260 -2.47 -9.92 1.25
CA ALA A 260 -1.08 -9.53 1.16
C ALA A 260 -0.56 -8.84 2.44
N CYS A 261 -1.39 -8.00 3.08
CA CYS A 261 -1.07 -7.41 4.38
C CYS A 261 -1.01 -8.47 5.50
N LEU A 262 -1.95 -9.41 5.51
CA LEU A 262 -2.01 -10.49 6.51
C LEU A 262 -0.80 -11.42 6.43
N VAL A 263 -0.42 -11.85 5.23
CA VAL A 263 0.66 -12.83 5.03
C VAL A 263 2.05 -12.20 5.01
N SER A 264 2.13 -10.87 4.87
CA SER A 264 3.40 -10.14 4.95
C SER A 264 4.12 -10.45 6.27
N PRO A 265 5.44 -10.60 6.26
CA PRO A 265 6.21 -10.75 7.50
C PRO A 265 5.99 -9.61 8.49
N PHE A 266 5.72 -8.40 7.99
CA PHE A 266 5.36 -7.24 8.80
C PHE A 266 4.33 -6.35 8.08
N SER A 267 3.28 -5.91 8.79
CA SER A 267 2.25 -5.02 8.22
C SER A 267 1.70 -4.07 9.28
N TRP A 268 1.82 -2.77 9.04
CA TRP A 268 1.19 -1.73 9.86
C TRP A 268 -0.27 -1.53 9.47
N TYR A 269 -1.11 -0.99 10.38
CA TYR A 269 -2.52 -0.67 10.13
C TYR A 269 -2.70 0.23 8.89
N HIS A 270 -1.82 1.17 8.63
CA HIS A 270 -1.89 2.05 7.47
C HIS A 270 -1.52 1.38 6.13
N HIS A 271 -1.08 0.12 6.13
CA HIS A 271 -0.94 -0.67 4.89
C HIS A 271 -2.29 -1.18 4.35
N TRP A 272 -3.33 -1.19 5.17
CA TRP A 272 -4.63 -1.79 4.88
C TRP A 272 -5.54 -0.92 3.99
N VAL A 273 -5.01 0.04 3.25
CA VAL A 273 -5.76 0.87 2.29
C VAL A 273 -6.54 0.04 1.26
N TRP A 274 -6.16 -1.21 1.06
CA TRP A 274 -6.83 -2.18 0.19
C TRP A 274 -8.30 -2.45 0.55
N ILE A 275 -8.77 -2.05 1.73
CA ILE A 275 -10.18 -2.13 2.13
C ILE A 275 -11.07 -1.22 1.28
N VAL A 276 -10.54 -0.13 0.70
CA VAL A 276 -11.32 0.89 0.00
C VAL A 276 -12.15 0.34 -1.16
N PRO A 277 -11.63 -0.45 -2.13
CA PRO A 277 -12.46 -0.98 -3.21
C PRO A 277 -13.63 -1.86 -2.72
N MET A 278 -13.45 -2.60 -1.61
CA MET A 278 -14.51 -3.39 -0.98
C MET A 278 -15.59 -2.48 -0.38
N LEU A 279 -15.19 -1.42 0.33
CA LEU A 279 -16.15 -0.47 0.93
C LEU A 279 -16.95 0.26 -0.14
N VAL A 280 -16.35 0.59 -1.30
CA VAL A 280 -17.08 1.11 -2.46
C VAL A 280 -18.11 0.11 -2.95
N TYR A 281 -17.76 -1.18 -3.06
CA TYR A 281 -18.68 -2.25 -3.46
C TYR A 281 -19.81 -2.42 -2.45
N VAL A 282 -19.52 -2.42 -1.14
CA VAL A 282 -20.51 -2.51 -0.05
C VAL A 282 -21.49 -1.36 -0.14
N TYR A 283 -21.01 -0.13 -0.30
CA TYR A 283 -21.87 1.04 -0.45
C TYR A 283 -22.82 0.90 -1.66
N GLN A 284 -22.31 0.47 -2.80
CA GLN A 284 -23.11 0.34 -4.02
C GLN A 284 -24.16 -0.78 -3.95
N ARG A 285 -23.85 -1.83 -3.20
CA ARG A 285 -24.72 -3.01 -3.10
C ARG A 285 -25.79 -2.87 -2.02
N TRP A 286 -25.47 -2.20 -0.90
CA TRP A 286 -26.31 -2.16 0.30
C TRP A 286 -26.51 -0.74 0.88
N GLY A 287 -25.91 0.29 0.31
CA GLY A 287 -26.10 1.68 0.70
C GLY A 287 -25.23 2.14 1.87
N SER A 288 -25.53 3.38 2.33
CA SER A 288 -24.72 4.08 3.35
C SER A 288 -24.78 3.43 4.73
N LEU A 289 -25.91 2.80 5.10
CA LEU A 289 -26.03 2.12 6.39
C LEU A 289 -25.07 0.93 6.49
N ALA A 290 -25.00 0.10 5.42
CA ALA A 290 -24.07 -1.02 5.40
C ALA A 290 -22.61 -0.56 5.43
N LEU A 291 -22.27 0.53 4.73
CA LEU A 291 -20.95 1.14 4.81
C LEU A 291 -20.64 1.59 6.24
N ALA A 292 -21.57 2.29 6.90
CA ALA A 292 -21.39 2.72 8.29
C ALA A 292 -21.17 1.55 9.26
N LEU A 293 -21.94 0.47 9.10
CA LEU A 293 -21.77 -0.74 9.91
C LEU A 293 -20.41 -1.41 9.73
N CYS A 294 -19.82 -1.34 8.54
CA CYS A 294 -18.45 -1.83 8.30
C CYS A 294 -17.37 -0.99 9.00
N MET A 295 -17.69 0.22 9.44
CA MET A 295 -16.75 1.14 10.11
C MET A 295 -16.85 1.11 11.66
N VAL A 296 -17.85 0.41 12.23
CA VAL A 296 -18.06 0.34 13.70
C VAL A 296 -16.88 -0.29 14.46
N PRO A 297 -16.06 -1.20 13.91
CA PRO A 297 -14.93 -1.78 14.62
C PRO A 297 -13.69 -0.88 14.72
N TYR A 298 -13.74 0.35 14.19
CA TYR A 298 -12.59 1.25 14.15
C TYR A 298 -12.78 2.47 15.05
#